data_7b2cecf9d63f3f4860faaf492a312c03
#
_entry.id   7b2cecf9d63f3f4860faaf492a312c03
#
_cell.length_a   1.000
_cell.length_b   1.000
_cell.length_c   1.000
_cell.angle_alpha   90.00
_cell.angle_beta   90.00
_cell.angle_gamma   90.00
#
_symmetry.space_group_name_H-M   'P 1'
#
loop_
_entity.id
_entity.type
_entity.pdbx_description
1 polymer ?
#
loop_
_entity_poly.entity_id
_entity_poly.type
_entity_poly.pdbx_seq_one_letter_code
_entity_poly.pdbx_strand_id
1 'polypeptide(L)'
;MRGHEEASGTKYVPEDLMNFWQQKDPVENFKRFLIEENILSEEQDVHFKNEIKAEIDENLKAANEEPVSEYIEINELNDVYQEFIYQEIKTNSETETIRFIDAISQAVKQSMQRHKSLVLMGQDIAEYGGVFKITEGLLEEFGKERVRNTPICESAIVGTAMGLSINGMKAMVEMQFGDFVSSGFNPIVNYLAKSNYRWNQNADVVIRMPCGAGVGAGPFHSQTNEAWFTKIPGLKVVYPAFPYDAKGLLNTAFNDPNPVLFFEHKALYRSIRQEVPLDYYTLPFGKASILKEGEKLTIITYGAAVHWALDTLEGAELENIELIDLRSLQPLDKETIINSVKKTGKALVLTEDSLFGSLASEISAIISEACFEFLDAPVMRLGSGETPIPFAAALEEGYLPKKKLKEKLQQLIDY
;
A
#
# COMPACT_ATOMS: atom_id res chain seq x y z
N MET A 1 -31.03 18.58 -16.94
CA MET A 1 -30.73 17.37 -16.12
C MET A 1 -30.58 16.15 -17.02
N ARG A 2 -29.64 15.24 -16.70
CA ARG A 2 -29.36 14.03 -17.48
C ARG A 2 -29.53 12.80 -16.59
N GLY A 3 -29.57 11.60 -17.16
CA GLY A 3 -29.43 10.34 -16.43
C GLY A 3 -28.03 10.12 -15.93
N HIS A 4 -27.66 8.86 -15.66
CA HIS A 4 -26.32 8.48 -15.21
C HIS A 4 -25.23 8.86 -16.24
N GLU A 5 -25.55 8.70 -17.51
CA GLU A 5 -24.71 9.05 -18.65
C GLU A 5 -25.59 9.57 -19.81
N GLU A 6 -24.99 10.01 -20.90
CA GLU A 6 -25.76 10.55 -22.04
C GLU A 6 -26.70 9.53 -22.67
N ALA A 7 -26.29 8.25 -22.73
CA ALA A 7 -27.11 7.16 -23.25
C ALA A 7 -28.24 6.72 -22.28
N SER A 8 -28.15 7.13 -21.01
CA SER A 8 -29.17 6.75 -20.01
C SER A 8 -30.48 7.51 -20.22
N GLY A 9 -31.56 6.77 -20.32
CA GLY A 9 -32.89 7.36 -20.37
C GLY A 9 -33.32 8.00 -19.04
N THR A 10 -34.17 9.02 -19.11
CA THR A 10 -34.76 9.70 -17.95
C THR A 10 -36.25 9.46 -17.80
N LYS A 11 -36.86 8.57 -18.60
CA LYS A 11 -38.32 8.31 -18.64
C LYS A 11 -38.89 7.88 -17.29
N TYR A 12 -38.11 7.36 -16.37
CA TYR A 12 -38.53 6.96 -15.03
C TYR A 12 -38.59 8.12 -14.03
N VAL A 13 -38.08 9.31 -14.40
CA VAL A 13 -38.09 10.48 -13.54
C VAL A 13 -39.39 11.29 -13.85
N PRO A 14 -40.21 11.64 -12.84
CA PRO A 14 -41.37 12.48 -13.03
C PRO A 14 -41.02 13.83 -13.69
N GLU A 15 -41.85 14.27 -14.62
CA GLU A 15 -41.62 15.47 -15.40
C GLU A 15 -41.59 16.74 -14.52
N ASP A 16 -42.44 16.80 -13.54
CA ASP A 16 -42.51 17.91 -12.57
C ASP A 16 -41.20 18.02 -11.75
N LEU A 17 -40.61 16.89 -11.38
CA LEU A 17 -39.33 16.84 -10.69
C LEU A 17 -38.15 17.28 -11.61
N MET A 18 -38.20 16.89 -12.88
CA MET A 18 -37.20 17.33 -13.87
C MET A 18 -37.26 18.85 -14.05
N ASN A 19 -38.49 19.40 -14.25
CA ASN A 19 -38.72 20.84 -14.41
C ASN A 19 -38.30 21.64 -13.17
N PHE A 20 -38.61 21.14 -11.97
CA PHE A 20 -38.20 21.76 -10.71
C PHE A 20 -36.67 21.90 -10.59
N TRP A 21 -35.90 20.83 -10.89
CA TRP A 21 -34.47 20.88 -10.82
C TRP A 21 -33.81 21.62 -11.99
N GLN A 22 -34.43 21.63 -13.16
CA GLN A 22 -33.95 22.42 -14.31
C GLN A 22 -33.97 23.92 -14.02
N GLN A 23 -34.98 24.42 -13.29
CA GLN A 23 -35.00 25.80 -12.84
C GLN A 23 -33.87 26.17 -11.85
N LYS A 24 -33.26 25.15 -11.23
CA LYS A 24 -32.16 25.28 -10.30
C LYS A 24 -30.81 24.97 -10.93
N ASP A 25 -30.71 24.86 -12.24
CA ASP A 25 -29.46 24.62 -12.93
C ASP A 25 -28.46 25.70 -12.57
N PRO A 26 -27.28 25.35 -12.00
CA PRO A 26 -26.30 26.34 -11.52
C PRO A 26 -25.69 27.13 -12.66
N VAL A 27 -25.50 26.53 -13.85
CA VAL A 27 -24.90 27.20 -15.01
C VAL A 27 -25.85 28.29 -15.55
N GLU A 28 -27.13 27.94 -15.80
CA GLU A 28 -28.10 28.88 -16.28
C GLU A 28 -28.46 29.98 -15.26
N ASN A 29 -28.48 29.65 -13.98
CA ASN A 29 -28.70 30.65 -12.93
C ASN A 29 -27.49 31.58 -12.78
N PHE A 30 -26.26 31.09 -12.88
CA PHE A 30 -25.06 31.92 -12.81
C PHE A 30 -24.94 32.80 -14.07
N LYS A 31 -25.21 32.27 -15.26
CA LYS A 31 -25.30 33.06 -16.48
C LYS A 31 -26.27 34.22 -16.32
N ARG A 32 -27.50 33.94 -15.85
CA ARG A 32 -28.51 34.98 -15.64
C ARG A 32 -28.01 36.04 -14.66
N PHE A 33 -27.43 35.65 -13.54
CA PHE A 33 -26.83 36.58 -12.59
C PHE A 33 -25.74 37.45 -13.23
N LEU A 34 -24.83 36.89 -14.03
CA LEU A 34 -23.77 37.65 -14.71
C LEU A 34 -24.35 38.67 -15.71
N ILE A 35 -25.45 38.32 -16.40
CA ILE A 35 -26.14 39.24 -17.32
C ILE A 35 -26.85 40.37 -16.56
N GLU A 36 -27.59 40.03 -15.47
CA GLU A 36 -28.25 41.02 -14.61
C GLU A 36 -27.25 42.03 -13.99
N GLU A 37 -26.02 41.56 -13.63
CA GLU A 37 -24.96 42.39 -13.10
C GLU A 37 -24.16 43.13 -14.21
N ASN A 38 -24.52 43.01 -15.48
CA ASN A 38 -23.84 43.58 -16.64
C ASN A 38 -22.35 43.14 -16.77
N ILE A 39 -21.98 41.96 -16.27
CA ILE A 39 -20.66 41.37 -16.40
C ILE A 39 -20.54 40.58 -17.70
N LEU A 40 -21.63 39.99 -18.16
CA LEU A 40 -21.74 39.20 -19.38
C LEU A 40 -22.89 39.75 -20.24
N SER A 41 -22.69 39.89 -21.55
CA SER A 41 -23.82 40.14 -22.48
C SER A 41 -24.33 38.85 -23.13
N GLU A 42 -25.54 38.86 -23.63
CA GLU A 42 -26.08 37.74 -24.40
C GLU A 42 -25.27 37.45 -25.67
N GLU A 43 -24.71 38.50 -26.30
CA GLU A 43 -23.85 38.39 -27.47
C GLU A 43 -22.54 37.66 -27.13
N GLN A 44 -21.94 38.00 -25.96
CA GLN A 44 -20.75 37.32 -25.47
C GLN A 44 -21.00 35.85 -25.11
N ASP A 45 -22.15 35.51 -24.49
CA ASP A 45 -22.53 34.12 -24.21
C ASP A 45 -22.65 33.30 -25.50
N VAL A 46 -23.30 33.87 -26.53
CA VAL A 46 -23.42 33.22 -27.86
C VAL A 46 -22.05 33.09 -28.51
N HIS A 47 -21.21 34.11 -28.43
CA HIS A 47 -19.87 34.07 -28.97
C HIS A 47 -19.02 32.95 -28.31
N PHE A 48 -18.96 32.87 -27.01
CA PHE A 48 -18.25 31.82 -26.28
C PHE A 48 -18.74 30.42 -26.65
N LYS A 49 -20.06 30.23 -26.71
CA LYS A 49 -20.63 28.94 -27.11
C LYS A 49 -20.22 28.51 -28.55
N ASN A 50 -20.21 29.47 -29.48
CA ASN A 50 -19.82 29.20 -30.85
C ASN A 50 -18.29 28.93 -30.97
N GLU A 51 -17.47 29.67 -30.23
CA GLU A 51 -16.03 29.49 -30.19
C GLU A 51 -15.67 28.10 -29.61
N ILE A 52 -16.24 27.76 -28.45
CA ILE A 52 -16.03 26.45 -27.81
C ILE A 52 -16.50 25.31 -28.73
N LYS A 53 -17.67 25.50 -29.40
CA LYS A 53 -18.16 24.49 -30.33
C LYS A 53 -17.22 24.30 -31.52
N ALA A 54 -16.72 25.38 -32.11
CA ALA A 54 -15.78 25.31 -33.21
C ALA A 54 -14.48 24.61 -32.81
N GLU A 55 -13.95 24.92 -31.63
CA GLU A 55 -12.77 24.25 -31.06
C GLU A 55 -13.02 22.74 -30.87
N ILE A 56 -14.17 22.35 -30.31
CA ILE A 56 -14.55 20.94 -30.15
C ILE A 56 -14.65 20.23 -31.50
N ASP A 57 -15.31 20.84 -32.50
CA ASP A 57 -15.50 20.27 -33.82
C ASP A 57 -14.15 20.08 -34.54
N GLU A 58 -13.23 21.04 -34.42
CA GLU A 58 -11.87 20.97 -34.99
C GLU A 58 -11.04 19.86 -34.32
N ASN A 59 -11.01 19.82 -32.99
CA ASN A 59 -10.26 18.81 -32.24
C ASN A 59 -10.84 17.40 -32.47
N LEU A 60 -12.16 17.27 -32.58
CA LEU A 60 -12.79 15.98 -32.89
C LEU A 60 -12.42 15.50 -34.30
N LYS A 61 -12.36 16.42 -35.27
CA LYS A 61 -11.91 16.09 -36.62
C LYS A 61 -10.44 15.62 -36.61
N ALA A 62 -9.56 16.37 -35.96
CA ALA A 62 -8.15 16.02 -35.81
C ALA A 62 -7.99 14.65 -35.16
N ALA A 63 -8.70 14.39 -34.06
CA ALA A 63 -8.65 13.10 -33.36
C ALA A 63 -9.15 11.92 -34.20
N ASN A 64 -10.14 12.14 -35.07
CA ASN A 64 -10.63 11.11 -35.99
C ASN A 64 -9.66 10.82 -37.16
N GLU A 65 -8.77 11.75 -37.50
CA GLU A 65 -7.76 11.61 -38.55
C GLU A 65 -6.48 10.97 -37.98
N GLU A 66 -6.27 10.91 -36.67
CA GLU A 66 -5.13 10.25 -36.04
C GLU A 66 -5.17 8.73 -36.25
N PRO A 67 -3.99 8.10 -36.44
CA PRO A 67 -3.92 6.65 -36.52
C PRO A 67 -4.36 5.99 -35.22
N VAL A 68 -4.93 4.80 -35.30
CA VAL A 68 -5.26 3.99 -34.12
C VAL A 68 -3.97 3.70 -33.35
N SER A 69 -3.99 3.95 -32.05
CA SER A 69 -2.84 3.69 -31.18
C SER A 69 -2.45 2.21 -31.21
N GLU A 70 -1.16 1.94 -31.37
CA GLU A 70 -0.61 0.58 -31.27
C GLU A 70 -0.32 0.24 -29.81
N TYR A 71 -0.62 -1.00 -29.40
CA TYR A 71 -0.24 -1.51 -28.10
C TYR A 71 1.28 -1.78 -28.06
N ILE A 72 1.99 -1.07 -27.23
CA ILE A 72 3.42 -1.26 -26.95
C ILE A 72 3.57 -1.56 -25.47
N GLU A 73 3.80 -2.82 -25.10
CA GLU A 73 3.80 -3.30 -23.72
C GLU A 73 4.69 -2.48 -22.78
N ILE A 74 5.89 -2.10 -23.22
CA ILE A 74 6.80 -1.32 -22.38
C ILE A 74 6.26 0.08 -22.05
N ASN A 75 5.51 0.70 -22.95
CA ASN A 75 4.89 1.99 -22.71
C ASN A 75 3.78 1.85 -21.68
N GLU A 76 2.91 0.83 -21.84
CA GLU A 76 1.85 0.54 -20.89
C GLU A 76 2.40 0.27 -19.47
N LEU A 77 3.50 -0.49 -19.37
CA LEU A 77 4.14 -0.78 -18.09
C LEU A 77 4.78 0.47 -17.46
N ASN A 78 5.37 1.35 -18.27
CA ASN A 78 5.96 2.59 -17.77
C ASN A 78 4.90 3.58 -17.27
N ASP A 79 3.71 3.57 -17.84
CA ASP A 79 2.62 4.46 -17.44
C ASP A 79 1.94 4.06 -16.12
N VAL A 80 2.18 2.82 -15.64
CA VAL A 80 1.59 2.33 -14.38
C VAL A 80 2.03 3.16 -13.18
N TYR A 81 3.30 3.59 -13.14
CA TYR A 81 3.89 4.34 -12.05
C TYR A 81 4.48 5.66 -12.54
N GLN A 82 4.35 6.70 -11.72
CA GLN A 82 5.21 7.87 -11.88
C GLN A 82 6.66 7.44 -11.73
N GLU A 83 7.52 7.88 -12.63
CA GLU A 83 8.95 7.56 -12.57
C GLU A 83 9.54 7.97 -11.21
N PHE A 84 10.24 7.04 -10.59
CA PHE A 84 10.93 7.24 -9.32
C PHE A 84 12.32 6.61 -9.39
N ILE A 85 13.33 7.46 -9.43
CA ILE A 85 14.72 7.03 -9.34
C ILE A 85 15.12 7.02 -7.87
N TYR A 86 15.22 5.83 -7.29
CA TYR A 86 15.66 5.66 -5.92
C TYR A 86 17.06 6.24 -5.72
N GLN A 87 17.19 7.12 -4.74
CA GLN A 87 18.47 7.67 -4.29
C GLN A 87 18.77 7.15 -2.90
N GLU A 88 19.85 6.40 -2.78
CA GLU A 88 20.28 5.89 -1.49
C GLU A 88 20.76 7.04 -0.61
N ILE A 89 20.16 7.18 0.56
CA ILE A 89 20.63 8.09 1.61
C ILE A 89 21.24 7.22 2.69
N LYS A 90 22.56 7.25 2.78
CA LYS A 90 23.34 6.56 3.82
C LYS A 90 23.54 7.47 5.01
N THR A 91 23.73 6.86 6.16
CA THR A 91 24.15 7.56 7.37
C THR A 91 25.23 6.75 8.09
N ASN A 92 26.14 7.46 8.72
CA ASN A 92 27.15 6.92 9.64
C ASN A 92 26.93 7.48 11.06
N SER A 93 25.70 7.92 11.37
CA SER A 93 25.36 8.42 12.69
C SER A 93 25.49 7.34 13.75
N GLU A 94 25.56 7.78 15.02
CA GLU A 94 25.42 6.90 16.16
C GLU A 94 24.12 6.09 16.04
N THR A 95 24.13 4.88 16.59
CA THR A 95 22.99 3.99 16.65
C THR A 95 22.40 3.96 18.06
N GLU A 96 21.11 3.68 18.15
CA GLU A 96 20.41 3.43 19.39
C GLU A 96 19.58 2.14 19.28
N THR A 97 19.53 1.35 20.35
CA THR A 97 18.67 0.16 20.41
C THR A 97 17.21 0.58 20.69
N ILE A 98 16.40 0.64 19.65
CA ILE A 98 15.01 1.08 19.70
C ILE A 98 14.03 -0.04 19.36
N ARG A 99 12.78 0.13 19.75
CA ARG A 99 11.70 -0.79 19.40
C ARG A 99 11.24 -0.56 17.95
N PHE A 100 10.59 -1.56 17.37
CA PHE A 100 10.02 -1.45 16.02
C PHE A 100 9.08 -0.24 15.89
N ILE A 101 8.22 -0.01 16.89
CA ILE A 101 7.31 1.14 16.91
C ILE A 101 8.04 2.49 16.98
N ASP A 102 9.14 2.57 17.73
CA ASP A 102 9.94 3.79 17.86
C ASP A 102 10.62 4.14 16.54
N ALA A 103 11.09 3.12 15.79
CA ALA A 103 11.67 3.28 14.46
C ALA A 103 10.66 3.88 13.45
N ILE A 104 9.41 3.42 13.49
CA ILE A 104 8.31 3.98 12.68
C ILE A 104 8.04 5.43 13.07
N SER A 105 7.91 5.72 14.38
CA SER A 105 7.68 7.08 14.88
C SER A 105 8.80 8.04 14.46
N GLN A 106 10.07 7.61 14.58
CA GLN A 106 11.22 8.38 14.10
C GLN A 106 11.15 8.64 12.59
N ALA A 107 10.79 7.63 11.78
CA ALA A 107 10.67 7.80 10.33
C ALA A 107 9.59 8.82 9.97
N VAL A 108 8.41 8.75 10.59
CA VAL A 108 7.33 9.72 10.38
C VAL A 108 7.79 11.14 10.77
N LYS A 109 8.38 11.31 11.94
CA LYS A 109 8.87 12.61 12.41
C LYS A 109 9.92 13.19 11.48
N GLN A 110 10.96 12.42 11.13
CA GLN A 110 12.04 12.86 10.25
C GLN A 110 11.53 13.19 8.85
N SER A 111 10.57 12.43 8.35
CA SER A 111 9.93 12.71 7.06
C SER A 111 9.10 13.98 7.09
N MET A 112 8.39 14.28 8.19
CA MET A 112 7.68 15.56 8.37
C MET A 112 8.64 16.75 8.43
N GLN A 113 9.81 16.59 9.02
CA GLN A 113 10.84 17.63 9.05
C GLN A 113 11.41 17.89 7.65
N ARG A 114 11.58 16.83 6.86
CA ARG A 114 12.13 16.87 5.50
C ARG A 114 11.12 17.38 4.46
N HIS A 115 9.89 16.87 4.50
CA HIS A 115 8.82 17.20 3.56
C HIS A 115 7.85 18.20 4.18
N LYS A 116 8.01 19.48 3.87
CA LYS A 116 7.17 20.55 4.45
C LYS A 116 5.70 20.48 4.03
N SER A 117 5.41 19.84 2.88
CA SER A 117 4.06 19.61 2.37
C SER A 117 3.40 18.33 2.90
N LEU A 118 4.08 17.52 3.72
CA LEU A 118 3.53 16.28 4.26
C LEU A 118 2.47 16.55 5.31
N VAL A 119 1.26 16.04 5.09
CA VAL A 119 0.11 16.08 6.01
C VAL A 119 -0.21 14.67 6.48
N LEU A 120 -0.37 14.51 7.78
CA LEU A 120 -0.80 13.28 8.43
C LEU A 120 -2.30 13.36 8.72
N MET A 121 -3.04 12.29 8.36
CA MET A 121 -4.48 12.19 8.62
C MET A 121 -4.83 10.81 9.15
N GLY A 122 -5.76 10.76 10.08
CA GLY A 122 -6.27 9.52 10.65
C GLY A 122 -7.12 9.79 11.89
N GLN A 123 -7.68 8.73 12.44
CA GLN A 123 -8.49 8.80 13.65
C GLN A 123 -7.56 8.87 14.87
N ASP A 124 -7.81 9.83 15.77
CA ASP A 124 -7.10 10.01 17.04
C ASP A 124 -5.58 10.23 16.94
N ILE A 125 -5.05 10.58 15.76
CA ILE A 125 -3.60 10.73 15.54
C ILE A 125 -3.02 12.06 16.02
N ALA A 126 -3.86 13.07 16.28
CA ALA A 126 -3.43 14.39 16.72
C ALA A 126 -3.23 14.40 18.26
N GLU A 127 -4.18 14.91 19.03
CA GLU A 127 -4.05 15.13 20.49
C GLU A 127 -3.78 13.83 21.26
N TYR A 128 -4.36 12.71 20.81
CA TYR A 128 -4.16 11.40 21.45
C TYR A 128 -2.85 10.74 21.04
N GLY A 129 -2.27 11.11 19.89
CA GLY A 129 -1.02 10.53 19.38
C GLY A 129 -1.17 9.14 18.75
N GLY A 130 -2.39 8.79 18.31
CA GLY A 130 -2.72 7.48 17.74
C GLY A 130 -2.90 6.37 18.79
N VAL A 131 -3.59 5.30 18.41
CA VAL A 131 -3.85 4.13 19.30
C VAL A 131 -2.54 3.49 19.78
N PHE A 132 -1.52 3.48 18.95
CA PHE A 132 -0.21 2.90 19.28
C PHE A 132 0.84 3.93 19.71
N LYS A 133 0.51 5.23 19.77
CA LYS A 133 1.40 6.33 20.18
C LYS A 133 2.54 6.62 19.20
N ILE A 134 2.33 6.33 17.92
CA ILE A 134 3.34 6.59 16.87
C ILE A 134 3.42 8.08 16.52
N THR A 135 2.31 8.80 16.62
CA THR A 135 2.20 10.23 16.29
C THR A 135 2.19 11.14 17.51
N GLU A 136 2.48 10.60 18.71
CA GLU A 136 2.54 11.38 19.95
C GLU A 136 3.58 12.50 19.85
N GLY A 137 3.20 13.73 20.26
CA GLY A 137 4.06 14.93 20.19
C GLY A 137 4.16 15.57 18.80
N LEU A 138 3.64 14.95 17.73
CA LEU A 138 3.75 15.53 16.39
C LEU A 138 2.80 16.71 16.18
N LEU A 139 1.65 16.74 16.84
CA LEU A 139 0.73 17.89 16.80
C LEU A 139 1.38 19.15 17.34
N GLU A 140 2.08 19.04 18.47
CA GLU A 140 2.77 20.17 19.12
C GLU A 140 3.94 20.69 18.26
N GLU A 141 4.65 19.78 17.59
CA GLU A 141 5.82 20.14 16.77
C GLU A 141 5.43 20.70 15.39
N PHE A 142 4.42 20.13 14.74
CA PHE A 142 4.09 20.45 13.33
C PHE A 142 2.76 21.20 13.14
N GLY A 143 1.95 21.31 14.18
CA GLY A 143 0.69 22.04 14.16
C GLY A 143 -0.47 21.29 13.51
N LYS A 144 -1.68 21.78 13.81
CA LYS A 144 -2.96 21.17 13.38
C LYS A 144 -3.18 21.15 11.86
N GLU A 145 -2.48 22.00 11.13
CA GLU A 145 -2.58 22.00 9.65
C GLU A 145 -1.89 20.80 9.02
N ARG A 146 -0.93 20.22 9.74
CA ARG A 146 -0.15 19.08 9.25
C ARG A 146 -0.41 17.76 9.98
N VAL A 147 -1.03 17.79 11.18
CA VAL A 147 -1.42 16.58 11.93
C VAL A 147 -2.90 16.70 12.26
N ARG A 148 -3.73 15.89 11.60
CA ARG A 148 -5.18 16.06 11.57
C ARG A 148 -5.93 14.83 12.03
N ASN A 149 -6.74 14.97 13.07
CA ASN A 149 -7.79 13.99 13.34
C ASN A 149 -8.86 14.04 12.25
N THR A 150 -9.41 12.89 11.95
CA THR A 150 -10.54 12.73 11.03
C THR A 150 -11.71 12.05 11.73
N PRO A 151 -12.94 12.22 11.26
CA PRO A 151 -14.04 11.30 11.59
C PRO A 151 -13.73 9.87 11.13
N ILE A 152 -14.52 8.88 11.59
CA ILE A 152 -14.47 7.50 11.10
C ILE A 152 -15.07 7.46 9.69
N CYS A 153 -14.21 7.55 8.68
CA CYS A 153 -14.63 7.58 7.27
C CYS A 153 -13.43 7.25 6.33
N GLU A 154 -12.91 6.04 6.39
CA GLU A 154 -11.66 5.62 5.74
C GLU A 154 -11.66 5.92 4.24
N SER A 155 -12.79 5.74 3.56
CA SER A 155 -12.93 6.08 2.12
C SER A 155 -12.70 7.57 1.86
N ALA A 156 -13.26 8.45 2.71
CA ALA A 156 -13.07 9.89 2.58
C ALA A 156 -11.65 10.33 2.98
N ILE A 157 -11.04 9.68 3.95
CA ILE A 157 -9.64 9.94 4.35
C ILE A 157 -8.70 9.67 3.18
N VAL A 158 -8.84 8.50 2.53
CA VAL A 158 -8.04 8.13 1.34
C VAL A 158 -8.33 9.08 0.18
N GLY A 159 -9.60 9.41 -0.06
CA GLY A 159 -9.98 10.37 -1.12
C GLY A 159 -9.41 11.78 -0.87
N THR A 160 -9.37 12.23 0.39
CA THR A 160 -8.75 13.50 0.78
C THR A 160 -7.24 13.47 0.56
N ALA A 161 -6.57 12.35 0.88
CA ALA A 161 -5.15 12.16 0.62
C ALA A 161 -4.83 12.28 -0.88
N MET A 162 -5.67 11.68 -1.74
CA MET A 162 -5.57 11.85 -3.19
C MET A 162 -5.73 13.31 -3.60
N GLY A 163 -6.71 14.03 -3.04
CA GLY A 163 -6.91 15.46 -3.31
C GLY A 163 -5.72 16.32 -2.90
N LEU A 164 -5.07 16.01 -1.78
CA LEU A 164 -3.82 16.65 -1.36
C LEU A 164 -2.69 16.40 -2.38
N SER A 165 -2.56 15.15 -2.84
CA SER A 165 -1.56 14.79 -3.85
C SER A 165 -1.76 15.53 -5.17
N ILE A 166 -3.00 15.65 -5.66
CA ILE A 166 -3.34 16.42 -6.86
C ILE A 166 -2.91 17.89 -6.71
N ASN A 167 -2.97 18.43 -5.50
CA ASN A 167 -2.50 19.79 -5.19
C ASN A 167 -0.99 19.88 -4.87
N GLY A 168 -0.19 18.86 -5.18
CA GLY A 168 1.26 18.86 -4.99
C GLY A 168 1.71 18.67 -3.54
N MET A 169 0.84 18.18 -2.66
CA MET A 169 1.16 17.87 -1.27
C MET A 169 1.40 16.38 -1.09
N LYS A 170 2.21 16.01 -0.10
CA LYS A 170 2.32 14.62 0.35
C LYS A 170 1.27 14.31 1.41
N ALA A 171 0.76 13.10 1.43
CA ALA A 171 -0.17 12.67 2.45
C ALA A 171 0.23 11.33 3.08
N MET A 172 0.10 11.24 4.40
CA MET A 172 0.08 9.96 5.11
C MET A 172 -1.30 9.74 5.70
N VAL A 173 -1.84 8.57 5.47
CA VAL A 173 -3.08 8.08 6.08
C VAL A 173 -2.73 6.97 7.07
N GLU A 174 -3.23 7.07 8.31
CA GLU A 174 -3.19 5.96 9.25
C GLU A 174 -4.56 5.28 9.29
N MET A 175 -4.61 4.00 8.94
CA MET A 175 -5.69 3.13 9.34
C MET A 175 -5.42 2.71 10.79
N GLN A 176 -6.37 2.88 11.72
CA GLN A 176 -6.16 2.44 13.12
C GLN A 176 -5.80 0.95 13.20
N PHE A 177 -6.45 0.16 12.34
CA PHE A 177 -6.14 -1.25 12.09
C PHE A 177 -6.27 -1.53 10.60
N GLY A 178 -5.41 -2.40 10.07
CA GLY A 178 -5.43 -2.81 8.67
C GLY A 178 -6.77 -3.40 8.22
N ASP A 179 -7.51 -3.97 9.16
CA ASP A 179 -8.88 -4.51 8.95
C ASP A 179 -9.84 -3.45 8.40
N PHE A 180 -9.71 -2.20 8.82
CA PHE A 180 -10.62 -1.11 8.42
C PHE A 180 -10.37 -0.58 7.01
N VAL A 181 -9.29 -0.99 6.38
CA VAL A 181 -8.98 -0.62 5.00
C VAL A 181 -10.05 -1.09 4.01
N SER A 182 -10.85 -2.11 4.39
CA SER A 182 -11.98 -2.58 3.58
C SER A 182 -12.98 -1.45 3.26
N SER A 183 -13.20 -0.50 4.19
CA SER A 183 -14.03 0.69 3.95
C SER A 183 -13.38 1.69 2.99
N GLY A 184 -12.05 1.71 2.90
CA GLY A 184 -11.26 2.54 1.97
C GLY A 184 -10.82 1.82 0.69
N PHE A 185 -11.26 0.58 0.46
CA PHE A 185 -10.77 -0.26 -0.64
C PHE A 185 -10.98 0.38 -2.02
N ASN A 186 -12.19 0.89 -2.29
CA ASN A 186 -12.50 1.49 -3.58
C ASN A 186 -11.57 2.67 -3.96
N PRO A 187 -11.36 3.71 -3.15
CA PRO A 187 -10.45 4.78 -3.50
C PRO A 187 -8.99 4.31 -3.63
N ILE A 188 -8.55 3.29 -2.91
CA ILE A 188 -7.20 2.74 -3.07
C ILE A 188 -7.05 2.08 -4.44
N VAL A 189 -7.92 1.12 -4.78
CA VAL A 189 -7.74 0.28 -5.98
C VAL A 189 -8.21 0.94 -7.27
N ASN A 190 -9.15 1.89 -7.21
CA ASN A 190 -9.72 2.52 -8.41
C ASN A 190 -9.24 3.95 -8.64
N TYR A 191 -8.71 4.64 -7.62
CA TYR A 191 -8.19 6.00 -7.77
C TYR A 191 -6.67 6.04 -7.55
N LEU A 192 -6.16 5.75 -6.35
CA LEU A 192 -4.72 5.83 -6.11
C LEU A 192 -3.92 4.96 -7.08
N ALA A 193 -4.32 3.70 -7.24
CA ALA A 193 -3.60 2.73 -8.08
C ALA A 193 -3.61 3.08 -9.57
N LYS A 194 -4.66 3.74 -10.07
CA LYS A 194 -4.87 3.93 -11.51
C LYS A 194 -4.68 5.36 -12.00
N SER A 195 -4.44 6.29 -11.10
CA SER A 195 -4.41 7.72 -11.44
C SER A 195 -3.25 8.06 -12.37
N ASN A 196 -2.06 7.48 -12.16
CA ASN A 196 -0.93 7.72 -13.04
C ASN A 196 -1.20 7.18 -14.45
N TYR A 197 -1.58 5.90 -14.55
CA TYR A 197 -1.91 5.26 -15.82
C TYR A 197 -3.02 5.98 -16.59
N ARG A 198 -4.09 6.41 -15.88
CA ARG A 198 -5.28 6.99 -16.52
C ARG A 198 -5.14 8.46 -16.87
N TRP A 199 -4.42 9.24 -16.05
CA TRP A 199 -4.40 10.70 -16.14
C TRP A 199 -3.01 11.30 -16.04
N ASN A 200 -1.95 10.51 -15.99
CA ASN A 200 -0.59 10.97 -15.69
C ASN A 200 -0.54 11.82 -14.39
N GLN A 201 -1.37 11.44 -13.42
CA GLN A 201 -1.50 12.10 -12.13
C GLN A 201 -1.00 11.15 -11.05
N ASN A 202 0.19 11.40 -10.51
CA ASN A 202 0.71 10.62 -9.40
C ASN A 202 -0.18 10.72 -8.16
N ALA A 203 -0.10 9.71 -7.29
CA ALA A 203 -0.77 9.66 -6.00
C ALA A 203 0.27 9.51 -4.89
N ASP A 204 0.81 10.62 -4.43
CA ASP A 204 1.86 10.72 -3.40
C ASP A 204 1.26 10.50 -2.01
N VAL A 205 0.86 9.26 -1.75
CA VAL A 205 0.12 8.85 -0.55
C VAL A 205 0.76 7.62 0.08
N VAL A 206 1.06 7.70 1.36
CA VAL A 206 1.47 6.56 2.19
C VAL A 206 0.31 6.16 3.10
N ILE A 207 -0.10 4.90 3.05
CA ILE A 207 -1.14 4.35 3.92
C ILE A 207 -0.49 3.38 4.91
N ARG A 208 -0.44 3.75 6.18
CA ARG A 208 0.06 2.88 7.25
C ARG A 208 -1.08 2.00 7.76
N MET A 209 -0.77 0.72 7.94
CA MET A 209 -1.75 -0.29 8.30
C MET A 209 -1.23 -1.21 9.41
N PRO A 210 -1.49 -0.89 10.70
CA PRO A 210 -1.25 -1.80 11.80
C PRO A 210 -2.09 -3.08 11.64
N CYS A 211 -1.44 -4.24 11.49
CA CYS A 211 -2.09 -5.50 11.13
C CYS A 211 -1.57 -6.68 11.98
N GLY A 212 -2.03 -7.89 11.70
CA GLY A 212 -1.50 -9.13 12.23
C GLY A 212 -2.12 -9.61 13.54
N ALA A 213 -2.11 -10.92 13.73
CA ALA A 213 -2.60 -11.65 14.90
C ALA A 213 -1.51 -11.79 16.00
N GLY A 214 -1.79 -12.59 17.03
CA GLY A 214 -0.87 -12.81 18.14
C GLY A 214 -0.95 -11.76 19.24
N VAL A 215 -2.01 -10.94 19.26
CA VAL A 215 -2.24 -9.89 20.25
C VAL A 215 -3.59 -10.01 20.97
N GLY A 216 -4.37 -11.06 20.68
CA GLY A 216 -5.68 -11.30 21.31
C GLY A 216 -6.76 -10.31 20.89
N ALA A 217 -6.67 -9.71 19.70
CA ALA A 217 -7.59 -8.66 19.23
C ALA A 217 -8.76 -9.20 18.37
N GLY A 218 -8.77 -10.49 18.04
CA GLY A 218 -9.87 -11.18 17.36
C GLY A 218 -10.04 -10.81 15.88
N PRO A 219 -11.15 -11.23 15.24
CA PRO A 219 -11.27 -11.25 13.79
C PRO A 219 -11.39 -9.89 13.11
N PHE A 220 -11.64 -8.82 13.87
CA PHE A 220 -11.87 -7.48 13.32
C PHE A 220 -10.69 -6.51 13.54
N HIS A 221 -9.60 -6.99 14.18
CA HIS A 221 -8.44 -6.15 14.51
C HIS A 221 -7.11 -6.89 14.32
N SER A 222 -7.10 -8.03 13.64
CA SER A 222 -5.91 -8.89 13.56
C SER A 222 -5.62 -9.41 12.16
N GLN A 223 -6.37 -9.01 11.14
CA GLN A 223 -6.19 -9.53 9.79
C GLN A 223 -4.87 -9.05 9.16
N THR A 224 -4.31 -9.92 8.32
CA THR A 224 -3.27 -9.58 7.36
C THR A 224 -3.91 -9.65 5.98
N ASN A 225 -4.05 -8.55 5.29
CA ASN A 225 -4.80 -8.43 4.05
C ASN A 225 -3.97 -7.84 2.90
N GLU A 226 -2.66 -7.99 2.99
CA GLU A 226 -1.69 -7.54 1.96
C GLU A 226 -1.98 -8.15 0.59
N ALA A 227 -2.44 -9.41 0.55
CA ALA A 227 -2.78 -10.10 -0.70
C ALA A 227 -3.90 -9.41 -1.51
N TRP A 228 -4.75 -8.61 -0.87
CA TRP A 228 -5.76 -7.82 -1.58
C TRP A 228 -5.14 -6.77 -2.50
N PHE A 229 -3.94 -6.29 -2.16
CA PHE A 229 -3.30 -5.15 -2.81
C PHE A 229 -2.10 -5.52 -3.67
N THR A 230 -1.42 -6.63 -3.37
CA THR A 230 -0.21 -7.04 -4.12
C THR A 230 -0.47 -7.32 -5.60
N LYS A 231 -1.69 -7.70 -5.97
CA LYS A 231 -2.12 -7.94 -7.35
C LYS A 231 -2.62 -6.70 -8.10
N ILE A 232 -2.65 -5.52 -7.45
CA ILE A 232 -3.19 -4.31 -8.05
C ILE A 232 -2.04 -3.48 -8.67
N PRO A 233 -1.94 -3.39 -10.02
CA PRO A 233 -0.98 -2.52 -10.66
C PRO A 233 -1.13 -1.06 -10.20
N GLY A 234 -0.01 -0.38 -9.98
CA GLY A 234 0.02 0.99 -9.50
C GLY A 234 0.13 1.16 -7.98
N LEU A 235 0.05 0.08 -7.20
CA LEU A 235 0.31 0.10 -5.76
C LEU A 235 1.68 -0.49 -5.44
N LYS A 236 2.36 0.09 -4.45
CA LYS A 236 3.51 -0.50 -3.78
C LYS A 236 3.10 -1.02 -2.42
N VAL A 237 3.59 -2.21 -2.04
CA VAL A 237 3.22 -2.89 -0.79
C VAL A 237 4.49 -3.28 -0.04
N VAL A 238 4.63 -2.79 1.18
CA VAL A 238 5.82 -2.95 2.01
C VAL A 238 5.43 -3.53 3.36
N TYR A 239 6.19 -4.51 3.86
CA TYR A 239 5.88 -5.20 5.11
C TYR A 239 7.17 -5.60 5.84
N PRO A 240 7.84 -4.66 6.55
CA PRO A 240 9.09 -4.92 7.26
C PRO A 240 8.92 -5.81 8.49
N ALA A 241 9.99 -6.48 8.88
CA ALA A 241 10.07 -7.30 10.07
C ALA A 241 10.99 -6.71 11.17
N PHE A 242 11.88 -5.78 10.84
CA PHE A 242 12.90 -5.22 11.76
C PHE A 242 12.80 -3.70 11.86
N PRO A 243 13.21 -3.11 13.02
CA PRO A 243 13.23 -1.66 13.23
C PRO A 243 14.05 -0.89 12.17
N TYR A 244 15.23 -1.40 11.79
CA TYR A 244 16.08 -0.79 10.76
C TYR A 244 15.34 -0.74 9.41
N ASP A 245 14.75 -1.86 9.00
CA ASP A 245 14.01 -1.92 7.73
C ASP A 245 12.75 -1.04 7.78
N ALA A 246 12.02 -1.06 8.89
CA ALA A 246 10.82 -0.25 9.04
C ALA A 246 11.11 1.25 8.87
N LYS A 247 12.15 1.77 9.51
CA LYS A 247 12.56 3.17 9.39
C LYS A 247 13.01 3.50 7.96
N GLY A 248 13.93 2.72 7.41
CA GLY A 248 14.51 2.99 6.10
C GLY A 248 13.51 2.88 4.96
N LEU A 249 12.65 1.85 4.98
CA LEU A 249 11.61 1.65 3.96
C LEU A 249 10.48 2.68 4.08
N LEU A 250 10.08 3.09 5.28
CA LEU A 250 9.08 4.14 5.46
C LEU A 250 9.60 5.51 4.99
N ASN A 251 10.88 5.81 5.23
CA ASN A 251 11.51 6.99 4.67
C ASN A 251 11.52 6.97 3.13
N THR A 252 11.75 5.81 2.52
CA THR A 252 11.64 5.64 1.07
C THR A 252 10.20 5.84 0.59
N ALA A 253 9.21 5.32 1.32
CA ALA A 253 7.80 5.52 1.00
C ALA A 253 7.43 7.01 0.93
N PHE A 254 7.98 7.83 1.82
CA PHE A 254 7.76 9.28 1.78
C PHE A 254 8.56 10.01 0.68
N ASN A 255 9.57 9.40 0.07
CA ASN A 255 10.26 9.97 -1.10
C ASN A 255 9.61 9.54 -2.43
N ASP A 256 8.94 8.41 -2.45
CA ASP A 256 8.29 7.85 -3.64
C ASP A 256 7.00 8.63 -3.96
N PRO A 257 6.81 9.09 -5.20
CA PRO A 257 5.60 9.82 -5.60
C PRO A 257 4.39 8.91 -5.87
N ASN A 258 4.54 7.60 -5.71
CA ASN A 258 3.50 6.60 -5.97
C ASN A 258 2.83 6.15 -4.67
N PRO A 259 1.61 5.59 -4.73
CA PRO A 259 0.93 5.13 -3.52
C PRO A 259 1.63 3.91 -2.91
N VAL A 260 1.92 4.01 -1.62
CA VAL A 260 2.58 2.96 -0.83
C VAL A 260 1.67 2.52 0.30
N LEU A 261 1.37 1.22 0.36
CA LEU A 261 0.71 0.57 1.49
C LEU A 261 1.79 -0.01 2.39
N PHE A 262 1.87 0.48 3.60
CA PHE A 262 2.91 0.14 4.57
C PHE A 262 2.29 -0.68 5.71
N PHE A 263 2.46 -1.99 5.67
CA PHE A 263 1.98 -2.92 6.67
C PHE A 263 2.90 -2.97 7.88
N GLU A 264 2.33 -2.97 9.07
CA GLU A 264 3.04 -2.92 10.34
C GLU A 264 2.48 -3.97 11.30
N HIS A 265 3.22 -5.05 11.54
CA HIS A 265 2.72 -6.11 12.41
C HIS A 265 2.72 -5.68 13.89
N LYS A 266 1.53 -5.60 14.48
CA LYS A 266 1.31 -5.09 15.85
C LYS A 266 2.08 -5.86 16.93
N ALA A 267 2.22 -7.18 16.79
CA ALA A 267 2.97 -7.99 17.74
C ALA A 267 4.47 -7.60 17.78
N LEU A 268 5.02 -7.05 16.68
CA LEU A 268 6.41 -6.63 16.60
C LEU A 268 6.65 -5.26 17.26
N TYR A 269 5.64 -4.43 17.43
CA TYR A 269 5.76 -3.04 17.88
C TYR A 269 6.62 -2.88 19.14
N ARG A 270 6.46 -3.74 20.14
CA ARG A 270 7.15 -3.65 21.42
C ARG A 270 8.05 -4.86 21.73
N SER A 271 7.92 -5.95 20.98
CA SER A 271 8.68 -7.18 21.20
C SER A 271 10.06 -7.15 20.54
N ILE A 272 10.18 -6.46 19.39
CA ILE A 272 11.43 -6.45 18.61
C ILE A 272 12.19 -5.15 18.87
N ARG A 273 13.47 -5.30 19.10
CA ARG A 273 14.44 -4.20 19.27
C ARG A 273 15.65 -4.46 18.39
N GLN A 274 16.26 -3.38 17.90
CA GLN A 274 17.46 -3.43 17.07
C GLN A 274 18.22 -2.11 17.20
N GLU A 275 19.53 -2.15 16.95
CA GLU A 275 20.32 -0.93 16.74
C GLU A 275 19.93 -0.26 15.44
N VAL A 276 19.52 1.00 15.51
CA VAL A 276 19.06 1.80 14.37
C VAL A 276 19.78 3.14 14.37
N PRO A 277 20.31 3.59 13.21
CA PRO A 277 20.91 4.91 13.10
C PRO A 277 19.95 6.01 13.51
N LEU A 278 20.46 7.02 14.24
CA LEU A 278 19.64 8.15 14.70
C LEU A 278 19.21 9.04 13.54
N ASP A 279 20.06 9.23 12.54
CA ASP A 279 19.77 10.08 11.38
C ASP A 279 18.83 9.43 10.38
N TYR A 280 18.42 10.23 9.40
CA TYR A 280 17.58 9.80 8.29
C TYR A 280 18.39 8.96 7.30
N TYR A 281 17.85 7.83 6.89
CA TYR A 281 18.37 6.97 5.82
C TYR A 281 17.22 6.32 5.05
N THR A 282 17.52 5.75 3.88
CA THR A 282 16.54 5.09 3.00
C THR A 282 16.99 3.68 2.64
N LEU A 283 16.03 2.81 2.37
CA LEU A 283 16.24 1.46 1.84
C LEU A 283 15.39 1.26 0.57
N PRO A 284 15.92 0.58 -0.45
CA PRO A 284 15.19 0.39 -1.71
C PRO A 284 14.02 -0.60 -1.56
N PHE A 285 12.92 -0.33 -2.26
CA PHE A 285 11.88 -1.31 -2.47
C PHE A 285 12.34 -2.39 -3.48
N GLY A 286 11.71 -3.56 -3.42
CA GLY A 286 12.01 -4.67 -4.34
C GLY A 286 13.38 -5.30 -4.11
N LYS A 287 13.93 -5.17 -2.90
CA LYS A 287 15.16 -5.85 -2.47
C LYS A 287 14.91 -6.61 -1.18
N ALA A 288 14.95 -7.94 -1.28
CA ALA A 288 14.85 -8.84 -0.14
C ALA A 288 16.16 -8.84 0.68
N SER A 289 16.09 -9.35 1.90
CA SER A 289 17.26 -9.54 2.77
C SER A 289 17.45 -11.02 3.04
N ILE A 290 18.66 -11.53 2.79
CA ILE A 290 19.06 -12.86 3.23
C ILE A 290 19.54 -12.73 4.68
N LEU A 291 18.71 -13.19 5.61
CA LEU A 291 18.98 -13.10 7.04
C LEU A 291 19.89 -14.22 7.55
N LYS A 292 19.83 -15.35 6.88
CA LYS A 292 20.65 -16.53 7.17
C LYS A 292 21.00 -17.21 5.85
N GLU A 293 22.27 -17.43 5.61
CA GLU A 293 22.74 -18.20 4.45
C GLU A 293 22.53 -19.70 4.68
N GLY A 294 22.23 -20.43 3.60
CA GLY A 294 22.05 -21.87 3.63
C GLY A 294 22.09 -22.50 2.24
N GLU A 295 22.21 -23.85 2.22
CA GLU A 295 22.31 -24.60 0.97
C GLU A 295 21.32 -25.77 0.87
N LYS A 296 20.59 -26.09 1.97
CA LYS A 296 19.69 -27.25 2.00
C LYS A 296 18.25 -26.95 1.64
N LEU A 297 17.79 -25.75 1.98
CA LEU A 297 16.41 -25.33 1.83
C LEU A 297 16.32 -23.82 1.98
N THR A 298 15.42 -23.18 1.25
CA THR A 298 15.10 -21.77 1.38
C THR A 298 13.73 -21.57 2.05
N ILE A 299 13.68 -20.76 3.11
CA ILE A 299 12.45 -20.21 3.67
C ILE A 299 12.28 -18.79 3.12
N ILE A 300 11.15 -18.53 2.49
CA ILE A 300 10.76 -17.23 1.97
C ILE A 300 9.59 -16.71 2.80
N THR A 301 9.75 -15.53 3.41
CA THR A 301 8.73 -14.99 4.31
C THR A 301 8.82 -13.46 4.46
N TYR A 302 7.96 -12.87 5.29
CA TYR A 302 7.89 -11.44 5.59
C TYR A 302 7.14 -11.17 6.91
N GLY A 303 7.22 -9.95 7.42
CA GLY A 303 6.51 -9.54 8.63
C GLY A 303 6.83 -10.39 9.86
N ALA A 304 5.84 -10.72 10.69
CA ALA A 304 6.07 -11.49 11.91
C ALA A 304 6.58 -12.92 11.65
N ALA A 305 6.25 -13.50 10.50
CA ALA A 305 6.65 -14.86 10.17
C ALA A 305 8.18 -15.01 10.00
N VAL A 306 8.90 -13.91 9.75
CA VAL A 306 10.38 -13.86 9.81
C VAL A 306 10.89 -14.28 11.18
N HIS A 307 10.31 -13.73 12.25
CA HIS A 307 10.72 -14.04 13.61
C HIS A 307 10.35 -15.47 14.01
N TRP A 308 9.20 -15.97 13.53
CA TRP A 308 8.85 -17.40 13.76
C TRP A 308 9.84 -18.34 13.09
N ALA A 309 10.32 -17.98 11.90
CA ALA A 309 11.36 -18.76 11.21
C ALA A 309 12.70 -18.68 11.98
N LEU A 310 13.12 -17.50 12.42
CA LEU A 310 14.35 -17.33 13.21
C LEU A 310 14.30 -18.15 14.49
N ASP A 311 13.23 -18.01 15.30
CA ASP A 311 13.02 -18.78 16.54
C ASP A 311 13.10 -20.30 16.29
N THR A 312 12.53 -20.77 15.17
CA THR A 312 12.53 -22.19 14.81
C THR A 312 13.92 -22.68 14.39
N LEU A 313 14.70 -21.82 13.74
CA LEU A 313 16.06 -22.13 13.23
C LEU A 313 17.16 -21.99 14.27
N GLU A 314 16.87 -21.53 15.49
CA GLU A 314 17.85 -21.46 16.60
C GLU A 314 18.26 -22.85 17.11
N GLY A 315 17.54 -23.92 16.76
CA GLY A 315 17.86 -25.30 17.13
C GLY A 315 18.89 -25.93 16.18
N ALA A 316 19.88 -26.62 16.72
CA ALA A 316 21.01 -27.23 16.00
C ALA A 316 20.64 -28.25 14.90
N GLU A 317 19.43 -28.82 14.93
CA GLU A 317 18.94 -29.81 13.96
C GLU A 317 18.53 -29.19 12.59
N LEU A 318 18.39 -27.86 12.53
CA LEU A 318 17.93 -27.11 11.36
C LEU A 318 19.04 -26.20 10.80
N GLU A 319 20.28 -26.69 10.77
CA GLU A 319 21.42 -25.96 10.21
C GLU A 319 21.41 -25.95 8.68
N ASN A 320 22.04 -24.93 8.10
CA ASN A 320 22.22 -24.76 6.67
C ASN A 320 20.92 -24.52 5.88
N ILE A 321 19.95 -23.84 6.51
CA ILE A 321 18.73 -23.36 5.90
C ILE A 321 18.84 -21.85 5.60
N GLU A 322 18.56 -21.47 4.36
CA GLU A 322 18.53 -20.08 3.95
C GLU A 322 17.22 -19.44 4.35
N LEU A 323 17.27 -18.23 4.92
CA LEU A 323 16.10 -17.46 5.29
C LEU A 323 16.10 -16.11 4.59
N ILE A 324 15.04 -15.86 3.82
CA ILE A 324 14.81 -14.61 3.09
C ILE A 324 13.65 -13.86 3.74
N ASP A 325 13.91 -12.59 4.13
CA ASP A 325 12.88 -11.59 4.43
C ASP A 325 12.62 -10.76 3.17
N LEU A 326 11.40 -10.81 2.66
CA LEU A 326 10.99 -10.11 1.44
C LEU A 326 10.97 -8.58 1.61
N ARG A 327 10.61 -8.06 2.78
CA ARG A 327 10.48 -6.64 3.11
C ARG A 327 9.51 -5.85 2.22
N SER A 328 9.58 -6.05 0.90
CA SER A 328 8.67 -5.49 -0.10
C SER A 328 7.93 -6.62 -0.81
N LEU A 329 6.61 -6.51 -0.88
CA LEU A 329 5.74 -7.50 -1.50
C LEU A 329 5.34 -7.08 -2.93
N GLN A 330 5.33 -5.77 -3.18
CA GLN A 330 5.20 -5.17 -4.50
C GLN A 330 5.98 -3.84 -4.52
N PRO A 331 7.05 -3.72 -5.31
CA PRO A 331 7.63 -4.76 -6.18
C PRO A 331 8.27 -5.92 -5.38
N LEU A 332 8.16 -7.13 -5.92
CA LEU A 332 8.74 -8.35 -5.35
C LEU A 332 10.15 -8.59 -5.89
N ASP A 333 11.12 -8.93 -5.03
CA ASP A 333 12.47 -9.34 -5.43
C ASP A 333 12.49 -10.79 -5.94
N LYS A 334 11.99 -10.99 -7.15
CA LYS A 334 11.96 -12.31 -7.79
C LYS A 334 13.36 -12.90 -8.01
N GLU A 335 14.32 -12.04 -8.29
CA GLU A 335 15.71 -12.45 -8.56
C GLU A 335 16.34 -13.15 -7.35
N THR A 336 16.25 -12.53 -6.17
CA THR A 336 16.77 -13.12 -4.93
C THR A 336 16.07 -14.45 -4.62
N ILE A 337 14.75 -14.53 -4.75
CA ILE A 337 13.98 -15.76 -4.54
C ILE A 337 14.47 -16.88 -5.47
N ILE A 338 14.52 -16.61 -6.77
CA ILE A 338 14.89 -17.60 -7.80
C ILE A 338 16.34 -18.07 -7.61
N ASN A 339 17.27 -17.16 -7.36
CA ASN A 339 18.68 -17.51 -7.16
C ASN A 339 18.89 -18.37 -5.91
N SER A 340 18.21 -18.06 -4.83
CA SER A 340 18.24 -18.84 -3.60
C SER A 340 17.69 -20.26 -3.81
N VAL A 341 16.51 -20.36 -4.43
CA VAL A 341 15.88 -21.68 -4.66
C VAL A 341 16.69 -22.52 -5.65
N LYS A 342 17.29 -21.92 -6.67
CA LYS A 342 18.21 -22.66 -7.57
C LYS A 342 19.45 -23.21 -6.85
N LYS A 343 19.90 -22.51 -5.82
CA LYS A 343 21.04 -22.94 -4.97
C LYS A 343 20.63 -24.11 -4.06
N THR A 344 19.46 -24.01 -3.44
CA THR A 344 19.05 -24.91 -2.35
C THR A 344 18.17 -26.11 -2.78
N GLY A 345 17.58 -26.07 -3.97
CA GLY A 345 16.72 -27.12 -4.52
C GLY A 345 15.37 -27.30 -3.82
N LYS A 346 15.15 -26.69 -2.66
CA LYS A 346 13.92 -26.85 -1.85
C LYS A 346 13.43 -25.52 -1.33
N ALA A 347 12.10 -25.29 -1.34
CA ALA A 347 11.50 -24.04 -0.93
C ALA A 347 10.28 -24.22 -0.03
N LEU A 348 10.23 -23.45 1.07
CA LEU A 348 9.07 -23.23 1.91
C LEU A 348 8.67 -21.76 1.86
N VAL A 349 7.47 -21.46 1.39
CA VAL A 349 6.89 -20.12 1.50
C VAL A 349 6.02 -20.06 2.74
N LEU A 350 6.44 -19.22 3.69
CA LEU A 350 5.77 -19.05 4.99
C LEU A 350 5.05 -17.69 5.03
N THR A 351 3.79 -17.70 5.41
CA THR A 351 2.96 -16.48 5.57
C THR A 351 2.08 -16.57 6.81
N GLU A 352 1.70 -15.43 7.36
CA GLU A 352 0.65 -15.37 8.38
C GLU A 352 -0.75 -15.48 7.77
N ASP A 353 -0.94 -15.03 6.54
CA ASP A 353 -2.23 -15.14 5.84
C ASP A 353 -2.65 -16.62 5.66
N SER A 354 -3.93 -16.85 5.40
CA SER A 354 -4.43 -18.17 4.96
C SER A 354 -3.85 -18.52 3.59
N LEU A 355 -3.70 -19.82 3.29
CA LEU A 355 -3.00 -20.21 2.06
C LEU A 355 -3.77 -19.92 0.78
N PHE A 356 -5.11 -19.98 0.84
CA PHE A 356 -5.93 -19.79 -0.34
C PHE A 356 -5.94 -18.30 -0.76
N GLY A 357 -5.40 -18.02 -1.95
CA GLY A 357 -5.36 -16.66 -2.51
C GLY A 357 -4.33 -15.72 -1.88
N SER A 358 -3.45 -16.23 -1.01
CA SER A 358 -2.36 -15.44 -0.43
C SER A 358 -1.20 -15.24 -1.39
N LEU A 359 -0.30 -14.30 -1.06
CA LEU A 359 0.94 -14.07 -1.79
C LEU A 359 1.83 -15.33 -1.83
N ALA A 360 1.73 -16.21 -0.83
CA ALA A 360 2.46 -17.47 -0.84
C ALA A 360 2.10 -18.37 -2.03
N SER A 361 0.88 -18.28 -2.55
CA SER A 361 0.46 -19.02 -3.74
C SER A 361 1.15 -18.49 -5.01
N GLU A 362 1.24 -17.19 -5.15
CA GLU A 362 1.92 -16.53 -6.27
C GLU A 362 3.43 -16.82 -6.25
N ILE A 363 4.08 -16.66 -5.10
CA ILE A 363 5.50 -16.98 -4.94
C ILE A 363 5.77 -18.45 -5.27
N SER A 364 4.91 -19.36 -4.83
CA SER A 364 5.03 -20.79 -5.15
C SER A 364 4.92 -21.06 -6.66
N ALA A 365 4.03 -20.35 -7.37
CA ALA A 365 3.91 -20.44 -8.82
C ALA A 365 5.18 -19.93 -9.53
N ILE A 366 5.67 -18.74 -9.15
CA ILE A 366 6.90 -18.16 -9.69
C ILE A 366 8.08 -19.12 -9.51
N ILE A 367 8.24 -19.72 -8.33
CA ILE A 367 9.32 -20.69 -8.07
C ILE A 367 9.13 -21.93 -8.95
N SER A 368 7.91 -22.45 -9.04
CA SER A 368 7.64 -23.65 -9.83
C SER A 368 7.91 -23.46 -11.32
N GLU A 369 7.63 -22.28 -11.86
CA GLU A 369 7.91 -21.94 -13.26
C GLU A 369 9.41 -21.69 -13.51
N ALA A 370 10.05 -20.89 -12.64
CA ALA A 370 11.43 -20.44 -12.87
C ALA A 370 12.51 -21.41 -12.40
N CYS A 371 12.17 -22.34 -11.50
CA CYS A 371 13.13 -23.21 -10.84
C CYS A 371 12.82 -24.71 -11.05
N PHE A 372 11.86 -25.10 -11.88
CA PHE A 372 11.40 -26.48 -12.04
C PHE A 372 12.55 -27.49 -12.17
N GLU A 373 13.55 -27.21 -13.01
CA GLU A 373 14.69 -28.10 -13.26
C GLU A 373 15.70 -28.17 -12.10
N PHE A 374 15.54 -27.31 -11.09
CA PHE A 374 16.41 -27.22 -9.92
C PHE A 374 15.76 -27.74 -8.63
N LEU A 375 14.45 -28.10 -8.69
CA LEU A 375 13.70 -28.53 -7.53
C LEU A 375 13.92 -30.01 -7.21
N ASP A 376 14.39 -30.28 -6.00
CA ASP A 376 14.50 -31.62 -5.43
C ASP A 376 13.23 -32.06 -4.68
N ALA A 377 12.29 -31.14 -4.46
CA ALA A 377 11.02 -31.37 -3.76
C ALA A 377 9.92 -30.43 -4.28
N PRO A 378 8.64 -30.73 -4.02
CA PRO A 378 7.56 -29.78 -4.28
C PRO A 378 7.77 -28.48 -3.50
N VAL A 379 7.44 -27.34 -4.10
CA VAL A 379 7.40 -26.08 -3.36
C VAL A 379 6.31 -26.16 -2.30
N MET A 380 6.69 -26.12 -1.04
CA MET A 380 5.75 -26.19 0.07
C MET A 380 5.33 -24.78 0.53
N ARG A 381 4.10 -24.70 1.02
CA ARG A 381 3.55 -23.48 1.63
C ARG A 381 3.09 -23.77 3.04
N LEU A 382 3.22 -22.80 3.92
CA LEU A 382 2.68 -22.85 5.27
C LEU A 382 2.05 -21.50 5.62
N GLY A 383 0.80 -21.51 6.02
CA GLY A 383 0.02 -20.34 6.42
C GLY A 383 -0.88 -20.64 7.60
N SER A 384 -1.61 -19.63 8.05
CA SER A 384 -2.59 -19.75 9.14
C SER A 384 -3.81 -20.60 8.76
N GLY A 385 -4.66 -20.87 9.74
CA GLY A 385 -5.90 -21.61 9.54
C GLY A 385 -6.87 -20.90 8.60
N GLU A 386 -7.64 -21.66 7.83
CA GLU A 386 -8.68 -21.11 6.93
C GLU A 386 -9.98 -20.82 7.69
N THR A 387 -9.86 -20.00 8.75
CA THR A 387 -10.97 -19.53 9.58
C THR A 387 -10.78 -18.06 9.90
N PRO A 388 -11.84 -17.33 10.30
CA PRO A 388 -11.63 -16.03 10.94
C PRO A 388 -10.72 -16.17 12.16
N ILE A 389 -9.96 -15.11 12.46
CA ILE A 389 -8.96 -15.12 13.54
C ILE A 389 -9.67 -15.24 14.89
N PRO A 390 -9.35 -16.27 15.70
CA PRO A 390 -10.00 -16.45 16.99
C PRO A 390 -9.61 -15.39 18.00
N PHE A 391 -10.50 -15.09 18.94
CA PHE A 391 -10.25 -14.12 20.01
C PHE A 391 -9.49 -14.71 21.21
N ALA A 392 -9.78 -15.97 21.56
CA ALA A 392 -9.14 -16.61 22.70
C ALA A 392 -7.69 -16.99 22.40
N ALA A 393 -6.75 -16.60 23.27
CA ALA A 393 -5.31 -16.78 23.07
C ALA A 393 -4.89 -18.20 22.64
N ALA A 394 -5.45 -19.24 23.27
CA ALA A 394 -5.12 -20.62 22.92
C ALA A 394 -5.60 -21.02 21.51
N LEU A 395 -6.71 -20.45 21.04
CA LEU A 395 -7.23 -20.67 19.68
C LEU A 395 -6.44 -19.85 18.67
N GLU A 396 -6.11 -18.60 18.99
CA GLU A 396 -5.26 -17.74 18.15
C GLU A 396 -3.87 -18.36 17.95
N GLU A 397 -3.28 -18.90 19.01
CA GLU A 397 -2.01 -19.62 18.92
C GLU A 397 -2.09 -20.87 18.04
N GLY A 398 -3.23 -21.59 18.09
CA GLY A 398 -3.50 -22.75 17.22
C GLY A 398 -3.81 -22.37 15.76
N TYR A 399 -4.33 -21.16 15.54
CA TYR A 399 -4.61 -20.59 14.23
C TYR A 399 -3.30 -20.27 13.48
N LEU A 400 -2.32 -19.68 14.15
CA LEU A 400 -1.05 -19.29 13.56
C LEU A 400 -0.18 -20.49 13.14
N PRO A 401 0.59 -20.39 12.05
CA PRO A 401 1.38 -21.51 11.52
C PRO A 401 2.61 -21.87 12.36
N LYS A 402 3.00 -21.06 13.33
CA LYS A 402 4.25 -21.15 14.11
C LYS A 402 4.50 -22.58 14.66
N LYS A 403 3.48 -23.21 15.24
CA LYS A 403 3.62 -24.56 15.84
C LYS A 403 3.86 -25.66 14.82
N LYS A 404 3.45 -25.48 13.56
CA LYS A 404 3.58 -26.46 12.48
C LYS A 404 4.88 -26.28 11.69
N LEU A 405 5.62 -25.19 11.92
CA LEU A 405 6.76 -24.80 11.09
C LEU A 405 7.89 -25.83 11.16
N LYS A 406 8.28 -26.28 12.37
CA LYS A 406 9.35 -27.27 12.54
C LYS A 406 9.03 -28.59 11.83
N GLU A 407 7.81 -29.08 11.98
CA GLU A 407 7.35 -30.30 11.32
C GLU A 407 7.38 -30.16 9.80
N LYS A 408 6.93 -28.99 9.29
CA LYS A 408 6.90 -28.72 7.85
C LYS A 408 8.29 -28.63 7.24
N LEU A 409 9.24 -28.03 7.97
CA LEU A 409 10.65 -28.00 7.56
C LEU A 409 11.25 -29.41 7.53
N GLN A 410 10.98 -30.23 8.55
CA GLN A 410 11.46 -31.60 8.58
C GLN A 410 10.94 -32.43 7.40
N GLN A 411 9.63 -32.31 7.10
CA GLN A 411 9.03 -32.96 5.93
C GLN A 411 9.77 -32.60 4.64
N LEU A 412 10.16 -31.35 4.48
CA LEU A 412 10.83 -30.85 3.28
C LEU A 412 12.33 -31.25 3.24
N ILE A 413 12.98 -31.38 4.39
CA ILE A 413 14.35 -31.87 4.51
C ILE A 413 14.43 -33.36 4.13
N ASP A 414 13.48 -34.15 4.59
CA ASP A 414 13.42 -35.60 4.38
C ASP A 414 13.03 -36.01 2.95
N TYR A 415 12.61 -35.06 2.14
CA TYR A 415 12.25 -35.26 0.73
C TYR A 415 13.48 -35.52 -0.11
#